data_224965bf417d34da8dcfd5d08562d44a
#
_entry.id   224965bf417d34da8dcfd5d08562d44a
#
_cell.length_a   1.000
_cell.length_b   1.000
_cell.length_c   1.000
_cell.angle_alpha   90.00
_cell.angle_beta   90.00
_cell.angle_gamma   90.00
#
_symmetry.space_group_name_H-M   'P 1'
#
loop_
_entity.id
_entity.type
_entity.pdbx_description
1 polymer ?
#
loop_
_entity_poly.entity_id
_entity_poly.type
_entity_poly.pdbx_seq_one_letter_code
_entity_poly.pdbx_strand_id
1 'polypeptide(L)'
;MVGEEGLSSCGVYKKTCSNGKLAIYLGKRDFVDHVDMVDPIDGVVLVDPDYLKGRKMFVMLTCAFRYGHDDLDVIGLTFRKDLYVQVLQVFPPEPTSPQGPLTVLQERLLQKLGDNAYPFTLQMVVNLPCSVTLQPGPEDAGKACGIDFEVKSFCAENLEEKISKRDSVRLVVRKVQFAIPEPGPGPCAQTTRRFLLSAQPLQLQASMDREVHYHGKPISVNVSINNCTNKVIKKIKISVDQITDVVLYSLDKYTKTVFIQEFMETVAANSSFSKSFEVTPLLAANCQKQGLALDGKLKHGDTNLASSTILQPGMNKELLGILVSYKVRVNLMVSGGGFLGDLIASDVGVELPLMLMHPKPSHVLLDVHPSQELPVSKERIYEIEAKEFQRLLREKKKKKDEREQLILLNICVSSNLLGTP
;
A
#
# COMPACT_ATOMS: atom_id res chain seq x y z
N MET A 1 -6.15 -24.43 -28.07
CA MET A 1 -5.47 -23.12 -28.14
C MET A 1 -5.18 -22.73 -26.71
N VAL A 2 -3.96 -22.92 -26.28
CA VAL A 2 -3.48 -22.64 -24.91
C VAL A 2 -2.99 -21.19 -24.95
N GLY A 3 -3.59 -20.33 -24.09
CA GLY A 3 -3.21 -18.94 -24.00
C GLY A 3 -1.82 -18.79 -23.39
N GLU A 4 -0.94 -18.07 -24.06
CA GLU A 4 0.35 -17.64 -23.58
C GLU A 4 0.15 -16.68 -22.40
N GLU A 5 0.42 -17.13 -21.18
CA GLU A 5 0.57 -16.26 -20.02
C GLU A 5 1.89 -15.51 -20.15
N GLY A 6 1.78 -14.19 -20.26
CA GLY A 6 2.88 -13.27 -20.49
C GLY A 6 3.99 -13.35 -19.46
N LEU A 7 5.20 -13.59 -19.92
CA LEU A 7 6.46 -13.38 -19.19
C LEU A 7 6.51 -11.92 -18.74
N SER A 8 6.43 -11.72 -17.42
CA SER A 8 6.70 -10.44 -16.77
C SER A 8 8.10 -9.96 -17.16
N SER A 9 8.20 -8.89 -17.94
CA SER A 9 9.46 -8.23 -18.26
C SER A 9 10.09 -7.71 -16.96
N CYS A 10 11.23 -8.26 -16.57
CA CYS A 10 12.02 -7.83 -15.43
C CYS A 10 12.59 -6.43 -15.73
N GLY A 11 11.81 -5.38 -15.46
CA GLY A 11 12.22 -3.99 -15.63
C GLY A 11 13.15 -3.56 -14.50
N VAL A 12 14.27 -2.89 -14.84
CA VAL A 12 15.14 -2.25 -13.84
C VAL A 12 14.63 -0.84 -13.58
N TYR A 13 14.40 -0.51 -12.32
CA TYR A 13 14.03 0.84 -11.88
C TYR A 13 15.29 1.70 -11.72
N LYS A 14 15.34 2.80 -12.46
CA LYS A 14 16.41 3.79 -12.41
C LYS A 14 15.89 5.11 -11.88
N LYS A 15 16.60 5.71 -10.95
CA LYS A 15 16.39 7.09 -10.50
C LYS A 15 17.71 7.83 -10.49
N THR A 16 17.72 9.03 -11.07
CA THR A 16 18.91 9.92 -11.12
C THR A 16 18.63 11.15 -10.29
N CYS A 17 19.62 11.66 -9.58
CA CYS A 17 19.55 12.94 -8.86
C CYS A 17 19.40 14.12 -9.84
N SER A 18 18.95 15.26 -9.35
CA SER A 18 18.66 16.43 -10.20
C SER A 18 19.89 17.02 -10.87
N ASN A 19 21.09 16.83 -10.30
CA ASN A 19 22.35 17.26 -10.90
C ASN A 19 22.92 16.26 -11.93
N GLY A 20 22.29 15.09 -12.11
CA GLY A 20 22.72 14.06 -13.06
C GLY A 20 23.93 13.22 -12.65
N LYS A 21 24.53 13.47 -11.48
CA LYS A 21 25.83 12.91 -11.07
C LYS A 21 25.72 11.58 -10.30
N LEU A 22 24.53 11.20 -9.89
CA LEU A 22 24.28 10.02 -9.06
C LEU A 22 22.99 9.32 -9.49
N ALA A 23 23.01 8.00 -9.63
CA ALA A 23 21.82 7.21 -9.98
C ALA A 23 21.74 5.92 -9.17
N ILE A 24 20.52 5.54 -8.74
CA ILE A 24 20.20 4.26 -8.11
C ILE A 24 19.49 3.37 -9.12
N TYR A 25 19.83 2.07 -9.11
CA TYR A 25 19.21 1.01 -9.88
C TYR A 25 18.71 -0.08 -8.95
N LEU A 26 17.43 -0.46 -9.07
CA LEU A 26 16.79 -1.56 -8.33
C LEU A 26 16.05 -2.47 -9.30
N GLY A 27 16.02 -3.78 -9.01
CA GLY A 27 15.25 -4.75 -9.80
C GLY A 27 13.76 -4.76 -9.48
N LYS A 28 13.40 -4.33 -8.28
CA LYS A 28 12.00 -4.27 -7.83
C LYS A 28 11.80 -3.10 -6.87
N ARG A 29 10.55 -2.74 -6.62
CA ARG A 29 10.17 -1.71 -5.65
C ARG A 29 9.28 -2.24 -4.54
N ASP A 30 8.82 -3.46 -4.66
CA ASP A 30 8.05 -4.19 -3.67
C ASP A 30 8.92 -5.27 -3.03
N PHE A 31 9.09 -5.18 -1.71
CA PHE A 31 9.89 -6.09 -0.91
C PHE A 31 8.97 -6.82 0.05
N VAL A 32 8.99 -8.15 -0.03
CA VAL A 32 8.02 -9.00 0.64
C VAL A 32 8.43 -9.25 2.08
N ASP A 33 7.50 -9.06 2.98
CA ASP A 33 7.58 -9.54 4.35
C ASP A 33 6.94 -10.93 4.42
N HIS A 34 7.78 -11.93 4.65
CA HIS A 34 7.39 -13.35 4.77
C HIS A 34 7.09 -13.76 6.22
N VAL A 35 6.94 -12.77 7.13
CA VAL A 35 6.76 -12.91 8.57
C VAL A 35 8.07 -13.22 9.31
N ASP A 36 8.83 -14.24 8.87
CA ASP A 36 10.12 -14.63 9.48
C ASP A 36 11.31 -13.88 8.90
N MET A 37 11.18 -13.42 7.66
CA MET A 37 12.20 -12.69 6.93
C MET A 37 11.58 -11.66 6.00
N VAL A 38 12.33 -10.62 5.68
CA VAL A 38 11.97 -9.63 4.66
C VAL A 38 12.97 -9.70 3.53
N ASP A 39 12.49 -9.58 2.29
CA ASP A 39 13.35 -9.52 1.12
C ASP A 39 14.42 -8.43 1.29
N PRO A 40 15.70 -8.72 1.02
CA PRO A 40 16.74 -7.70 1.01
C PRO A 40 16.55 -6.74 -0.15
N ILE A 41 16.97 -5.49 0.05
CA ILE A 41 17.01 -4.47 -1.01
C ILE A 41 18.39 -4.54 -1.66
N ASP A 42 18.49 -5.23 -2.77
CA ASP A 42 19.69 -5.33 -3.59
C ASP A 42 19.64 -4.35 -4.76
N GLY A 43 20.72 -3.66 -4.99
CA GLY A 43 20.80 -2.67 -6.05
C GLY A 43 22.23 -2.26 -6.39
N VAL A 44 22.31 -1.29 -7.30
CA VAL A 44 23.57 -0.69 -7.73
C VAL A 44 23.45 0.82 -7.75
N VAL A 45 24.48 1.52 -7.28
CA VAL A 45 24.61 2.96 -7.40
C VAL A 45 25.68 3.28 -8.45
N LEU A 46 25.34 4.16 -9.38
CA LEU A 46 26.27 4.72 -10.36
C LEU A 46 26.59 6.15 -9.95
N VAL A 47 27.88 6.51 -9.90
CA VAL A 47 28.36 7.85 -9.55
C VAL A 47 29.33 8.39 -10.62
N ASP A 48 29.23 9.68 -10.91
CA ASP A 48 30.22 10.38 -11.70
C ASP A 48 31.54 10.49 -10.87
N PRO A 49 32.69 10.00 -11.36
CA PRO A 49 33.94 10.02 -10.61
C PRO A 49 34.41 11.44 -10.24
N ASP A 50 34.16 12.44 -11.10
CA ASP A 50 34.47 13.84 -10.81
C ASP A 50 33.63 14.40 -9.68
N TYR A 51 32.41 13.86 -9.47
CA TYR A 51 31.56 14.24 -8.37
C TYR A 51 31.96 13.61 -7.05
N LEU A 52 32.59 12.42 -7.08
CA LEU A 52 33.06 11.73 -5.88
C LEU A 52 34.23 12.49 -5.20
N LYS A 53 35.24 12.95 -5.94
CA LYS A 53 36.35 13.83 -5.51
C LYS A 53 36.83 13.65 -4.06
N GLY A 54 37.16 12.43 -3.67
CA GLY A 54 37.63 12.10 -2.31
C GLY A 54 36.54 12.00 -1.22
N ARG A 55 35.27 12.27 -1.55
CA ARG A 55 34.15 12.05 -0.65
C ARG A 55 33.77 10.56 -0.58
N LYS A 56 33.05 10.21 0.45
CA LYS A 56 32.48 8.88 0.62
C LYS A 56 31.09 8.82 -0.03
N MET A 57 30.70 7.64 -0.51
CA MET A 57 29.37 7.40 -1.03
C MET A 57 28.58 6.52 -0.06
N PHE A 58 27.39 6.96 0.26
CA PHE A 58 26.48 6.29 1.18
C PHE A 58 25.17 5.90 0.50
N VAL A 59 24.64 4.75 0.93
CA VAL A 59 23.25 4.35 0.64
C VAL A 59 22.53 4.18 1.98
N MET A 60 21.36 4.77 2.08
CA MET A 60 20.56 4.81 3.30
C MET A 60 19.16 4.30 3.02
N LEU A 61 18.69 3.38 3.86
CA LEU A 61 17.30 2.96 3.94
C LEU A 61 16.64 3.68 5.11
N THR A 62 15.51 4.33 4.86
CA THR A 62 14.71 4.97 5.90
C THR A 62 13.29 4.41 5.86
N CYS A 63 12.76 4.01 7.01
CA CYS A 63 11.34 3.82 7.24
C CYS A 63 10.83 5.01 8.05
N ALA A 64 9.87 5.76 7.52
CA ALA A 64 9.36 6.96 8.16
C ALA A 64 7.84 6.97 8.25
N PHE A 65 7.33 7.32 9.41
CA PHE A 65 5.95 7.76 9.58
C PHE A 65 5.85 9.23 9.19
N ARG A 66 4.89 9.55 8.32
CA ARG A 66 4.64 10.90 7.84
C ARG A 66 3.19 11.29 8.07
N TYR A 67 3.01 12.54 8.46
CA TYR A 67 1.70 13.17 8.57
C TYR A 67 1.81 14.63 8.11
N GLY A 68 1.09 15.01 7.03
CA GLY A 68 1.07 16.35 6.47
C GLY A 68 1.92 16.55 5.21
N HIS A 69 2.08 17.80 4.77
CA HIS A 69 2.77 18.17 3.53
C HIS A 69 4.25 18.46 3.77
N ASP A 70 5.15 17.96 2.89
CA ASP A 70 6.61 18.14 3.00
C ASP A 70 7.04 19.63 2.98
N ASP A 71 6.26 20.50 2.32
CA ASP A 71 6.60 21.92 2.16
C ASP A 71 6.17 22.82 3.34
N LEU A 72 5.40 22.26 4.30
CA LEU A 72 4.89 22.98 5.47
C LEU A 72 5.69 22.74 6.75
N ASP A 73 6.84 22.09 6.62
CA ASP A 73 7.74 21.75 7.75
C ASP A 73 8.17 22.99 8.56
N VAL A 74 8.23 24.15 7.87
CA VAL A 74 8.64 25.45 8.46
C VAL A 74 7.61 26.00 9.47
N ILE A 75 6.34 25.62 9.34
CA ILE A 75 5.25 26.10 10.22
C ILE A 75 4.67 25.00 11.12
N GLY A 76 5.38 23.85 11.25
CA GLY A 76 5.01 22.77 12.17
C GLY A 76 3.74 21.99 11.79
N LEU A 77 3.30 22.09 10.53
CA LEU A 77 2.12 21.38 10.03
C LEU A 77 2.44 20.01 9.42
N THR A 78 3.73 19.70 9.27
CA THR A 78 4.19 18.37 8.86
C THR A 78 4.87 17.67 10.01
N PHE A 79 4.50 16.43 10.22
CA PHE A 79 5.14 15.57 11.17
C PHE A 79 5.79 14.40 10.44
N ARG A 80 7.09 14.22 10.65
CA ARG A 80 7.85 13.06 10.20
C ARG A 80 8.64 12.48 11.35
N LYS A 81 8.48 11.19 11.57
CA LYS A 81 9.33 10.42 12.47
C LYS A 81 9.98 9.28 11.71
N ASP A 82 11.30 9.25 11.72
CA ASP A 82 12.05 8.11 11.22
C ASP A 82 11.94 6.97 12.24
N LEU A 83 11.30 5.87 11.84
CA LEU A 83 11.11 4.66 12.65
C LEU A 83 12.34 3.77 12.58
N TYR A 84 13.04 3.82 11.45
CA TYR A 84 14.25 3.04 11.20
C TYR A 84 15.14 3.74 10.20
N VAL A 85 16.45 3.71 10.44
CA VAL A 85 17.47 4.22 9.52
C VAL A 85 18.62 3.22 9.50
N GLN A 86 18.97 2.75 8.32
CA GLN A 86 20.18 1.95 8.07
C GLN A 86 21.05 2.72 7.07
N VAL A 87 22.33 2.88 7.37
CA VAL A 87 23.29 3.54 6.48
C VAL A 87 24.40 2.57 6.14
N LEU A 88 24.73 2.50 4.86
CA LEU A 88 25.83 1.72 4.32
C LEU A 88 26.80 2.62 3.58
N GLN A 89 28.08 2.62 3.93
CA GLN A 89 29.13 3.22 3.13
C GLN A 89 29.50 2.26 1.99
N VAL A 90 29.24 2.70 0.76
CA VAL A 90 29.44 1.87 -0.44
C VAL A 90 30.81 2.15 -1.07
N PHE A 91 31.31 3.38 -0.93
CA PHE A 91 32.65 3.76 -1.42
C PHE A 91 33.31 4.77 -0.48
N PRO A 92 34.63 4.61 -0.18
CA PRO A 92 35.36 3.36 -0.32
C PRO A 92 34.70 2.29 0.55
N PRO A 93 34.76 0.99 0.17
CA PRO A 93 34.16 -0.06 0.95
C PRO A 93 34.81 -0.16 2.33
N GLU A 94 33.99 -0.35 3.37
CA GLU A 94 34.51 -0.55 4.72
C GLU A 94 35.11 -1.95 4.85
N PRO A 95 36.32 -2.09 5.43
CA PRO A 95 36.99 -3.39 5.58
C PRO A 95 36.20 -4.41 6.38
N THR A 96 35.33 -3.94 7.27
CA THR A 96 34.49 -4.75 8.18
C THR A 96 33.09 -5.03 7.64
N SER A 97 32.72 -4.44 6.50
CA SER A 97 31.39 -4.65 5.92
C SER A 97 31.33 -6.05 5.29
N PRO A 98 30.45 -6.95 5.77
CA PRO A 98 30.29 -8.26 5.15
C PRO A 98 29.66 -8.07 3.76
N GLN A 99 30.50 -8.08 2.74
CA GLN A 99 30.01 -8.14 1.37
C GLN A 99 29.60 -9.60 1.12
N GLY A 100 28.29 -9.84 1.14
CA GLY A 100 27.72 -11.11 0.68
C GLY A 100 27.98 -11.33 -0.82
N PRO A 101 27.68 -12.53 -1.34
CA PRO A 101 27.77 -12.78 -2.78
C PRO A 101 26.86 -11.82 -3.55
N LEU A 102 27.33 -11.39 -4.72
CA LEU A 102 26.52 -10.53 -5.60
C LEU A 102 25.29 -11.29 -6.10
N THR A 103 24.19 -10.59 -6.20
CA THR A 103 23.01 -11.14 -6.87
C THR A 103 23.18 -11.09 -8.39
N VAL A 104 22.46 -11.95 -9.11
CA VAL A 104 22.48 -11.97 -10.60
C VAL A 104 22.15 -10.58 -11.17
N LEU A 105 21.26 -9.84 -10.52
CA LEU A 105 20.92 -8.47 -10.91
C LEU A 105 22.15 -7.56 -10.77
N GLN A 106 22.82 -7.60 -9.63
CA GLN A 106 24.01 -6.77 -9.37
C GLN A 106 25.11 -7.07 -10.36
N GLU A 107 25.43 -8.35 -10.61
CA GLU A 107 26.45 -8.75 -11.60
C GLU A 107 26.16 -8.18 -12.99
N ARG A 108 24.91 -8.34 -13.48
CA ARG A 108 24.50 -7.83 -14.79
C ARG A 108 24.55 -6.29 -14.85
N LEU A 109 24.18 -5.61 -13.78
CA LEU A 109 24.25 -4.14 -13.73
C LEU A 109 25.70 -3.65 -13.69
N LEU A 110 26.59 -4.29 -12.93
CA LEU A 110 28.01 -3.93 -12.87
C LEU A 110 28.70 -4.12 -14.23
N GLN A 111 28.45 -5.24 -14.92
CA GLN A 111 28.95 -5.48 -16.27
C GLN A 111 28.49 -4.39 -17.26
N LYS A 112 27.24 -3.90 -17.12
CA LYS A 112 26.64 -2.91 -18.03
C LYS A 112 27.07 -1.49 -17.72
N LEU A 113 27.23 -1.14 -16.44
CA LEU A 113 27.44 0.24 -15.97
C LEU A 113 28.93 0.57 -15.82
N GLY A 114 29.81 -0.44 -15.72
CA GLY A 114 31.27 -0.27 -15.65
C GLY A 114 31.79 0.09 -14.25
N ASP A 115 33.01 0.62 -14.19
CA ASP A 115 33.84 0.74 -12.99
C ASP A 115 33.34 1.75 -11.94
N ASN A 116 32.46 2.65 -12.33
CA ASN A 116 31.87 3.65 -11.42
C ASN A 116 30.54 3.22 -10.81
N ALA A 117 30.22 1.94 -10.94
CA ALA A 117 29.03 1.31 -10.39
C ALA A 117 29.36 0.47 -9.16
N TYR A 118 28.63 0.67 -8.09
CA TYR A 118 28.89 0.04 -6.79
C TYR A 118 27.64 -0.70 -6.31
N PRO A 119 27.78 -2.00 -5.98
CA PRO A 119 26.66 -2.80 -5.48
C PRO A 119 26.39 -2.47 -4.03
N PHE A 120 25.12 -2.62 -3.63
CA PHE A 120 24.71 -2.53 -2.23
C PHE A 120 23.59 -3.51 -1.93
N THR A 121 23.54 -3.97 -0.68
CA THR A 121 22.44 -4.77 -0.13
C THR A 121 22.07 -4.22 1.24
N LEU A 122 20.80 -3.81 1.39
CA LEU A 122 20.25 -3.31 2.64
C LEU A 122 19.21 -4.32 3.16
N GLN A 123 19.23 -4.58 4.46
CA GLN A 123 18.32 -5.54 5.09
C GLN A 123 17.20 -4.82 5.83
N MET A 124 15.96 -5.07 5.45
CA MET A 124 14.80 -4.67 6.27
C MET A 124 14.66 -5.62 7.46
N VAL A 125 14.53 -5.07 8.66
CA VAL A 125 14.23 -5.89 9.84
C VAL A 125 12.74 -6.28 9.88
N VAL A 126 12.44 -7.47 10.38
CA VAL A 126 11.08 -8.03 10.38
C VAL A 126 10.07 -7.19 11.18
N ASN A 127 10.51 -6.57 12.26
CA ASN A 127 9.64 -5.81 13.18
C ASN A 127 9.24 -4.41 12.66
N LEU A 128 9.65 -4.04 11.46
CA LEU A 128 9.21 -2.78 10.86
C LEU A 128 7.77 -2.92 10.33
N PRO A 129 6.97 -1.84 10.39
CA PRO A 129 5.65 -1.82 9.78
C PRO A 129 5.74 -2.03 8.26
N CYS A 130 4.67 -2.51 7.64
CA CYS A 130 4.54 -2.49 6.19
C CYS A 130 4.17 -1.09 5.69
N SER A 131 4.39 -0.84 4.41
CA SER A 131 4.00 0.42 3.78
C SER A 131 2.50 0.59 3.82
N VAL A 132 2.03 1.71 4.35
CA VAL A 132 0.61 2.08 4.41
C VAL A 132 0.46 3.54 4.06
N THR A 133 -0.48 3.88 3.18
CA THR A 133 -0.82 5.25 2.85
C THR A 133 -2.30 5.48 3.10
N LEU A 134 -2.66 6.50 3.90
CA LEU A 134 -4.04 6.91 4.06
C LEU A 134 -4.45 7.74 2.82
N GLN A 135 -5.59 7.39 2.23
CA GLN A 135 -6.12 8.12 1.08
C GLN A 135 -6.55 9.53 1.51
N PRO A 136 -5.92 10.59 0.94
CA PRO A 136 -6.22 11.95 1.33
C PRO A 136 -7.63 12.36 0.89
N GLY A 137 -8.21 13.33 1.61
CA GLY A 137 -9.39 14.06 1.17
C GLY A 137 -9.04 15.09 0.09
N PRO A 138 -10.04 15.71 -0.55
CA PRO A 138 -9.81 16.80 -1.49
C PRO A 138 -9.07 17.99 -0.85
N GLU A 139 -9.34 18.27 0.43
CA GLU A 139 -8.70 19.34 1.21
C GLU A 139 -7.30 18.96 1.71
N ASP A 140 -6.98 17.67 1.72
CA ASP A 140 -5.69 17.12 2.13
C ASP A 140 -4.80 16.79 0.93
N ALA A 141 -5.13 17.28 -0.25
CA ALA A 141 -4.35 17.06 -1.46
C ALA A 141 -2.90 17.53 -1.24
N GLY A 142 -1.97 16.58 -1.33
CA GLY A 142 -0.54 16.82 -1.08
C GLY A 142 -0.10 16.57 0.36
N LYS A 143 -1.00 16.30 1.31
CA LYS A 143 -0.64 15.86 2.66
C LYS A 143 -0.49 14.35 2.68
N ALA A 144 0.74 13.88 2.84
CA ALA A 144 1.01 12.45 2.99
C ALA A 144 0.77 12.03 4.44
N CYS A 145 -0.09 11.04 4.66
CA CYS A 145 -0.20 10.35 5.94
C CYS A 145 0.03 8.87 5.70
N GLY A 146 1.05 8.30 6.35
CA GLY A 146 1.36 6.90 6.13
C GLY A 146 2.76 6.53 6.60
N ILE A 147 3.15 5.32 6.21
CA ILE A 147 4.46 4.74 6.47
C ILE A 147 5.12 4.47 5.12
N ASP A 148 6.24 5.14 4.90
CA ASP A 148 6.99 5.07 3.65
C ASP A 148 8.39 4.51 3.89
N PHE A 149 8.87 3.75 2.89
CA PHE A 149 10.27 3.35 2.81
C PHE A 149 10.95 4.07 1.65
N GLU A 150 12.15 4.56 1.93
CA GLU A 150 12.93 5.30 0.94
C GLU A 150 14.38 4.80 0.94
N VAL A 151 14.89 4.47 -0.25
CA VAL A 151 16.32 4.27 -0.48
C VAL A 151 16.88 5.59 -0.98
N LYS A 152 17.87 6.13 -0.26
CA LYS A 152 18.56 7.38 -0.59
C LYS A 152 20.02 7.11 -0.80
N SER A 153 20.64 7.69 -1.85
CA SER A 153 22.10 7.71 -2.00
C SER A 153 22.61 9.13 -2.13
N PHE A 154 23.79 9.38 -1.59
CA PHE A 154 24.45 10.68 -1.60
C PHE A 154 25.98 10.53 -1.39
N CYS A 155 26.73 11.56 -1.80
CA CYS A 155 28.15 11.67 -1.51
C CYS A 155 28.38 12.74 -0.45
N ALA A 156 29.18 12.41 0.58
CA ALA A 156 29.50 13.27 1.70
C ALA A 156 30.91 12.98 2.24
N GLU A 157 31.51 13.91 2.94
CA GLU A 157 32.74 13.67 3.71
C GLU A 157 32.46 12.82 4.96
N ASN A 158 31.33 13.12 5.61
CA ASN A 158 30.82 12.40 6.78
C ASN A 158 29.29 12.40 6.81
N LEU A 159 28.68 11.63 7.73
CA LEU A 159 27.23 11.50 7.85
C LEU A 159 26.52 12.70 8.45
N GLU A 160 27.26 13.63 9.07
CA GLU A 160 26.71 14.84 9.68
C GLU A 160 26.51 15.96 8.66
N GLU A 161 27.11 15.81 7.45
CA GLU A 161 27.02 16.79 6.38
C GLU A 161 25.57 16.92 5.90
N LYS A 162 25.07 18.15 5.84
CA LYS A 162 23.73 18.46 5.36
C LYS A 162 23.66 18.37 3.83
N ILE A 163 23.18 17.28 3.31
CA ILE A 163 23.06 17.03 1.87
C ILE A 163 21.75 17.63 1.33
N SER A 164 21.87 18.42 0.27
CA SER A 164 20.71 19.02 -0.38
C SER A 164 19.87 17.97 -1.14
N LYS A 165 18.58 18.26 -1.36
CA LYS A 165 17.70 17.40 -2.17
C LYS A 165 18.23 17.24 -3.61
N ARG A 166 18.94 18.24 -4.13
CA ARG A 166 19.51 18.24 -5.49
C ARG A 166 20.71 17.30 -5.62
N ASP A 167 21.46 17.12 -4.53
CA ASP A 167 22.71 16.36 -4.47
C ASP A 167 22.50 14.94 -3.94
N SER A 168 21.25 14.52 -3.79
CA SER A 168 20.88 13.17 -3.39
C SER A 168 19.87 12.58 -4.36
N VAL A 169 19.94 11.27 -4.53
CA VAL A 169 18.92 10.50 -5.24
C VAL A 169 18.07 9.76 -4.23
N ARG A 170 16.75 9.72 -4.45
CA ARG A 170 15.78 9.09 -3.55
C ARG A 170 14.81 8.27 -4.36
N LEU A 171 14.62 7.02 -3.96
CA LEU A 171 13.69 6.08 -4.58
C LEU A 171 12.77 5.49 -3.51
N VAL A 172 11.49 5.74 -3.62
CA VAL A 172 10.48 5.17 -2.73
C VAL A 172 10.29 3.70 -3.08
N VAL A 173 10.29 2.86 -2.07
CA VAL A 173 10.04 1.41 -2.15
C VAL A 173 8.90 1.04 -1.19
N ARG A 174 8.35 -0.16 -1.32
CA ARG A 174 7.29 -0.67 -0.43
C ARG A 174 7.75 -1.95 0.26
N LYS A 175 7.43 -2.05 1.54
CA LYS A 175 7.41 -3.31 2.29
C LYS A 175 5.98 -3.82 2.27
N VAL A 176 5.73 -4.98 1.70
CA VAL A 176 4.39 -5.55 1.46
C VAL A 176 4.23 -6.84 2.23
N GLN A 177 3.12 -6.96 2.97
CA GLN A 177 2.82 -8.14 3.76
C GLN A 177 2.14 -9.22 2.92
N PHE A 178 2.68 -10.43 2.94
CA PHE A 178 2.02 -11.62 2.40
C PHE A 178 1.39 -12.47 3.50
N ALA A 179 0.47 -13.33 3.10
CA ALA A 179 -0.23 -14.21 4.01
C ALA A 179 0.75 -15.18 4.71
N ILE A 180 0.45 -15.47 5.98
CA ILE A 180 1.17 -16.50 6.74
C ILE A 180 1.02 -17.87 6.08
N PRO A 181 2.03 -18.74 6.18
CA PRO A 181 2.02 -20.06 5.52
C PRO A 181 0.88 -20.98 5.98
N GLU A 182 0.55 -20.92 7.25
CA GLU A 182 -0.45 -21.79 7.90
C GLU A 182 -1.52 -20.92 8.58
N PRO A 183 -2.58 -20.53 7.83
CA PRO A 183 -3.68 -19.78 8.41
C PRO A 183 -4.48 -20.66 9.36
N GLY A 184 -4.98 -20.06 10.42
CA GLY A 184 -5.87 -20.69 11.39
C GLY A 184 -7.26 -21.06 10.81
N PRO A 185 -8.11 -21.70 11.61
CA PRO A 185 -9.47 -22.02 11.23
C PRO A 185 -10.28 -20.74 10.98
N GLY A 186 -11.31 -20.87 10.14
CA GLY A 186 -12.22 -19.76 9.85
C GLY A 186 -12.94 -19.25 11.09
N PRO A 187 -13.14 -17.94 11.23
CA PRO A 187 -13.85 -17.36 12.36
C PRO A 187 -15.35 -17.71 12.31
N CYS A 188 -15.93 -17.86 13.50
CA CYS A 188 -17.36 -18.09 13.70
C CYS A 188 -17.87 -17.19 14.81
N ALA A 189 -19.04 -16.59 14.62
CA ALA A 189 -19.72 -15.79 15.62
C ALA A 189 -21.22 -16.08 15.61
N GLN A 190 -21.83 -16.02 16.79
CA GLN A 190 -23.26 -16.24 16.95
C GLN A 190 -23.87 -15.23 17.92
N THR A 191 -25.15 -14.93 17.73
CA THR A 191 -25.93 -14.12 18.64
C THR A 191 -27.34 -14.67 18.76
N THR A 192 -27.94 -14.42 19.91
CA THR A 192 -29.33 -14.79 20.20
C THR A 192 -30.10 -13.57 20.67
N ARG A 193 -31.19 -13.23 19.98
CA ARG A 193 -32.05 -12.09 20.31
C ARG A 193 -33.45 -12.55 20.70
N ARG A 194 -33.94 -12.11 21.85
CA ARG A 194 -35.32 -12.25 22.27
C ARG A 194 -36.07 -10.93 22.02
N PHE A 195 -37.22 -11.02 21.41
CA PHE A 195 -38.07 -9.84 21.19
C PHE A 195 -39.22 -9.84 22.19
N LEU A 196 -39.70 -8.65 22.52
CA LEU A 196 -40.91 -8.50 23.33
C LEU A 196 -42.09 -9.18 22.61
N LEU A 197 -42.91 -9.93 23.33
CA LEU A 197 -44.04 -10.69 22.80
C LEU A 197 -43.67 -11.88 21.90
N SER A 198 -42.42 -12.32 21.92
CA SER A 198 -41.99 -13.52 21.22
C SER A 198 -41.60 -14.60 22.25
N ALA A 199 -42.21 -15.76 22.20
CA ALA A 199 -41.95 -16.84 23.16
C ALA A 199 -40.56 -17.43 23.00
N GLN A 200 -40.06 -17.48 21.78
CA GLN A 200 -38.77 -18.08 21.40
C GLN A 200 -37.84 -17.07 20.78
N PRO A 201 -36.51 -17.26 20.84
CA PRO A 201 -35.52 -16.35 20.35
C PRO A 201 -35.28 -16.46 18.83
N LEU A 202 -34.67 -15.44 18.27
CA LEU A 202 -33.98 -15.47 16.99
C LEU A 202 -32.50 -15.79 17.24
N GLN A 203 -31.97 -16.78 16.54
CA GLN A 203 -30.56 -17.15 16.57
C GLN A 203 -29.93 -16.81 15.20
N LEU A 204 -28.80 -16.13 15.22
CA LEU A 204 -27.98 -15.82 14.03
C LEU A 204 -26.58 -16.37 14.29
N GLN A 205 -26.10 -17.17 13.35
CA GLN A 205 -24.71 -17.61 13.30
C GLN A 205 -24.12 -17.22 11.94
N ALA A 206 -22.90 -16.70 11.95
CA ALA A 206 -22.12 -16.47 10.74
C ALA A 206 -20.72 -17.06 10.89
N SER A 207 -20.16 -17.54 9.79
CA SER A 207 -18.80 -18.09 9.75
C SER A 207 -18.14 -17.86 8.40
N MET A 208 -16.81 -17.93 8.36
CA MET A 208 -16.02 -17.96 7.14
C MET A 208 -15.20 -19.26 7.10
N ASP A 209 -14.88 -19.75 5.90
CA ASP A 209 -14.24 -21.07 5.75
C ASP A 209 -12.75 -21.06 6.15
N ARG A 210 -12.12 -19.86 6.16
CA ARG A 210 -10.71 -19.67 6.50
C ARG A 210 -10.52 -18.34 7.22
N GLU A 211 -9.40 -18.21 7.94
CA GLU A 211 -9.02 -16.99 8.62
C GLU A 211 -8.49 -15.93 7.64
N VAL A 212 -7.67 -16.34 6.66
CA VAL A 212 -6.98 -15.45 5.73
C VAL A 212 -7.67 -15.45 4.37
N HIS A 213 -7.93 -14.26 3.88
CA HIS A 213 -8.52 -14.01 2.56
C HIS A 213 -7.60 -13.09 1.74
N TYR A 214 -7.75 -13.11 0.41
CA TYR A 214 -6.84 -12.44 -0.48
C TYR A 214 -7.50 -11.28 -1.21
N HIS A 215 -6.74 -10.19 -1.42
CA HIS A 215 -7.19 -9.03 -2.19
C HIS A 215 -7.76 -9.45 -3.55
N GLY A 216 -8.93 -8.89 -3.88
CA GLY A 216 -9.59 -9.13 -5.16
C GLY A 216 -10.23 -10.51 -5.34
N LYS A 217 -10.18 -11.38 -4.32
CA LYS A 217 -10.85 -12.69 -4.34
C LYS A 217 -12.15 -12.65 -3.56
N PRO A 218 -13.18 -13.40 -4.00
CA PRO A 218 -14.41 -13.55 -3.24
C PRO A 218 -14.16 -14.18 -1.86
N ILE A 219 -14.87 -13.69 -0.87
CA ILE A 219 -14.89 -14.17 0.51
C ILE A 219 -16.24 -14.79 0.75
N SER A 220 -16.28 -16.10 1.07
CA SER A 220 -17.52 -16.81 1.40
C SER A 220 -17.91 -16.56 2.84
N VAL A 221 -19.09 -16.00 3.06
CA VAL A 221 -19.69 -15.76 4.37
C VAL A 221 -20.90 -16.67 4.52
N ASN A 222 -20.78 -17.67 5.37
CA ASN A 222 -21.84 -18.65 5.65
C ASN A 222 -22.76 -18.08 6.74
N VAL A 223 -24.03 -17.93 6.45
CA VAL A 223 -25.04 -17.38 7.36
C VAL A 223 -26.09 -18.45 7.65
N SER A 224 -26.30 -18.74 8.93
CA SER A 224 -27.35 -19.66 9.44
C SER A 224 -28.26 -18.89 10.41
N ILE A 225 -29.55 -18.98 10.17
CA ILE A 225 -30.58 -18.29 10.94
C ILE A 225 -31.60 -19.32 11.41
N ASN A 226 -31.86 -19.36 12.72
CA ASN A 226 -32.98 -20.10 13.29
C ASN A 226 -33.97 -19.08 13.88
N ASN A 227 -35.04 -18.82 13.12
CA ASN A 227 -36.05 -17.84 13.48
C ASN A 227 -37.23 -18.53 14.17
N CYS A 228 -37.12 -18.72 15.47
CA CYS A 228 -38.23 -19.25 16.28
C CYS A 228 -39.21 -18.18 16.75
N THR A 229 -39.16 -16.99 16.19
CA THR A 229 -40.01 -15.85 16.54
C THR A 229 -41.21 -15.72 15.61
N ASN A 230 -42.16 -14.90 16.00
CA ASN A 230 -43.33 -14.53 15.17
C ASN A 230 -43.03 -13.40 14.17
N LYS A 231 -41.77 -12.96 14.08
CA LYS A 231 -41.34 -11.87 13.19
C LYS A 231 -40.76 -12.43 11.89
N VAL A 232 -40.80 -11.61 10.84
CA VAL A 232 -40.20 -11.94 9.54
C VAL A 232 -38.93 -11.18 9.38
N ILE A 233 -37.86 -11.83 8.91
CA ILE A 233 -36.63 -11.14 8.48
C ILE A 233 -36.85 -10.77 7.02
N LYS A 234 -36.73 -9.48 6.69
CA LYS A 234 -36.99 -8.96 5.34
C LYS A 234 -35.75 -8.98 4.44
N LYS A 235 -34.56 -8.82 5.00
CA LYS A 235 -33.30 -8.83 4.27
C LYS A 235 -32.09 -9.09 5.17
N ILE A 236 -31.04 -9.54 4.57
CA ILE A 236 -29.73 -9.75 5.18
C ILE A 236 -28.78 -8.72 4.60
N LYS A 237 -28.12 -7.94 5.46
CA LYS A 237 -27.12 -6.96 5.06
C LYS A 237 -25.73 -7.44 5.47
N ILE A 238 -24.82 -7.54 4.52
CA ILE A 238 -23.42 -7.89 4.78
C ILE A 238 -22.55 -6.69 4.43
N SER A 239 -21.66 -6.30 5.33
CA SER A 239 -20.67 -5.26 5.12
C SER A 239 -19.30 -5.71 5.56
N VAL A 240 -18.26 -5.14 4.91
CA VAL A 240 -16.88 -5.28 5.32
C VAL A 240 -16.37 -3.90 5.70
N ASP A 241 -15.87 -3.78 6.92
CA ASP A 241 -15.31 -2.54 7.44
C ASP A 241 -13.79 -2.67 7.55
N GLN A 242 -13.07 -1.68 7.05
CA GLN A 242 -11.66 -1.46 7.35
C GLN A 242 -11.55 -0.59 8.59
N ILE A 243 -10.73 -1.00 9.53
CA ILE A 243 -10.45 -0.29 10.77
C ILE A 243 -8.96 0.11 10.72
N THR A 244 -8.71 1.39 10.87
CA THR A 244 -7.35 1.95 10.88
C THR A 244 -7.12 2.65 12.21
N ASP A 245 -6.18 2.13 13.00
CA ASP A 245 -5.76 2.72 14.26
C ASP A 245 -4.43 3.43 14.06
N VAL A 246 -4.39 4.75 14.23
CA VAL A 246 -3.16 5.53 14.25
C VAL A 246 -2.66 5.54 15.68
N VAL A 247 -1.59 4.75 15.94
CA VAL A 247 -1.09 4.52 17.32
C VAL A 247 0.08 5.42 17.70
N LEU A 248 0.61 6.18 16.74
CA LEU A 248 1.70 7.11 16.94
C LEU A 248 1.15 8.53 16.96
N TYR A 249 1.31 9.26 18.07
CA TYR A 249 0.91 10.65 18.33
C TYR A 249 -0.58 10.98 18.34
N SER A 250 -1.43 10.16 17.76
CA SER A 250 -2.87 10.26 17.94
C SER A 250 -3.39 8.87 18.32
N LEU A 251 -4.47 8.83 19.08
CA LEU A 251 -5.17 7.57 19.37
C LEU A 251 -6.42 7.49 18.49
N ASP A 252 -6.30 8.00 17.24
CA ASP A 252 -7.42 8.09 16.33
C ASP A 252 -7.72 6.73 15.71
N LYS A 253 -8.98 6.37 15.74
CA LYS A 253 -9.50 5.15 15.13
C LYS A 253 -10.50 5.50 14.06
N TYR A 254 -10.21 5.09 12.85
CA TYR A 254 -11.06 5.30 11.69
C TYR A 254 -11.70 3.98 11.27
N THR A 255 -13.01 4.00 11.02
CA THR A 255 -13.72 2.84 10.46
C THR A 255 -14.35 3.25 9.13
N LYS A 256 -14.00 2.54 8.07
CA LYS A 256 -14.50 2.78 6.71
C LYS A 256 -15.08 1.50 6.13
N THR A 257 -16.35 1.55 5.74
CA THR A 257 -16.99 0.44 5.06
C THR A 257 -16.46 0.31 3.63
N VAL A 258 -15.79 -0.79 3.32
CA VAL A 258 -15.15 -1.06 2.00
C VAL A 258 -16.00 -1.96 1.10
N PHE A 259 -17.00 -2.63 1.67
CA PHE A 259 -18.02 -3.38 0.95
C PHE A 259 -19.34 -3.30 1.72
N ILE A 260 -20.45 -3.20 1.00
CA ILE A 260 -21.79 -3.26 1.57
C ILE A 260 -22.77 -3.79 0.52
N GLN A 261 -23.55 -4.78 0.90
CA GLN A 261 -24.62 -5.32 0.07
C GLN A 261 -25.81 -5.78 0.91
N GLU A 262 -26.99 -5.47 0.42
CA GLU A 262 -28.24 -5.96 0.97
C GLU A 262 -28.77 -7.11 0.08
N PHE A 263 -28.98 -8.26 0.71
CA PHE A 263 -29.56 -9.42 0.06
C PHE A 263 -31.04 -9.50 0.44
N MET A 264 -31.91 -9.53 -0.57
CA MET A 264 -33.35 -9.55 -0.40
C MET A 264 -33.86 -10.97 -0.07
N GLU A 265 -33.25 -11.58 0.94
CA GLU A 265 -33.59 -12.90 1.45
C GLU A 265 -34.60 -12.76 2.60
N THR A 266 -35.76 -13.36 2.41
CA THR A 266 -36.83 -13.34 3.43
C THR A 266 -36.79 -14.63 4.22
N VAL A 267 -36.75 -14.51 5.56
CA VAL A 267 -36.87 -15.68 6.46
C VAL A 267 -38.19 -15.54 7.25
N ALA A 268 -39.10 -16.45 7.00
CA ALA A 268 -40.42 -16.47 7.62
C ALA A 268 -40.34 -16.68 9.14
N ALA A 269 -41.42 -16.33 9.83
CA ALA A 269 -41.61 -16.71 11.23
C ALA A 269 -41.56 -18.25 11.38
N ASN A 270 -40.99 -18.72 12.50
CA ASN A 270 -40.83 -20.14 12.82
C ASN A 270 -40.17 -20.98 11.70
N SER A 271 -39.13 -20.43 11.06
CA SER A 271 -38.40 -21.10 10.01
C SER A 271 -36.88 -20.97 10.19
N SER A 272 -36.17 -21.90 9.53
CA SER A 272 -34.69 -21.87 9.49
C SER A 272 -34.23 -21.53 8.08
N PHE A 273 -33.05 -20.88 7.99
CA PHE A 273 -32.42 -20.47 6.75
C PHE A 273 -30.92 -20.68 6.84
N SER A 274 -30.31 -21.17 5.76
CA SER A 274 -28.85 -21.27 5.66
C SER A 274 -28.44 -21.01 4.23
N LYS A 275 -27.45 -20.09 4.06
CA LYS A 275 -26.93 -19.73 2.75
C LYS A 275 -25.50 -19.16 2.87
N SER A 276 -24.66 -19.43 1.86
CA SER A 276 -23.37 -18.80 1.69
C SER A 276 -23.50 -17.59 0.76
N PHE A 277 -22.89 -16.47 1.16
CA PHE A 277 -22.83 -15.23 0.40
C PHE A 277 -21.40 -14.91 0.03
N GLU A 278 -21.19 -14.40 -1.16
CA GLU A 278 -19.86 -13.95 -1.60
C GLU A 278 -19.75 -12.43 -1.48
N VAL A 279 -18.67 -11.97 -0.88
CA VAL A 279 -18.33 -10.55 -0.73
C VAL A 279 -16.92 -10.29 -1.24
N THR A 280 -16.73 -9.23 -2.01
CA THR A 280 -15.41 -8.90 -2.58
C THR A 280 -15.11 -7.42 -2.36
N PRO A 281 -14.35 -7.07 -1.30
CA PRO A 281 -13.88 -5.70 -1.11
C PRO A 281 -12.89 -5.33 -2.22
N LEU A 282 -13.18 -4.27 -2.98
CA LEU A 282 -12.34 -3.80 -4.07
C LEU A 282 -11.97 -2.34 -3.87
N LEU A 283 -10.71 -1.98 -4.12
CA LEU A 283 -10.28 -0.59 -4.10
C LEU A 283 -11.02 0.25 -5.14
N ALA A 284 -11.27 -0.30 -6.34
CA ALA A 284 -11.96 0.40 -7.42
C ALA A 284 -13.34 0.96 -7.00
N ALA A 285 -14.08 0.23 -6.16
CA ALA A 285 -15.36 0.70 -5.60
C ALA A 285 -15.21 1.74 -4.47
N ASN A 286 -13.98 2.00 -4.01
CA ASN A 286 -13.69 2.80 -2.83
C ASN A 286 -12.69 3.94 -3.10
N CYS A 287 -12.29 4.19 -4.34
CA CYS A 287 -11.25 5.15 -4.72
C CYS A 287 -11.55 6.61 -4.34
N GLN A 288 -12.81 6.96 -4.04
CA GLN A 288 -13.24 8.29 -3.60
C GLN A 288 -13.34 8.43 -2.07
N LYS A 289 -13.16 7.35 -1.32
CA LYS A 289 -13.32 7.38 0.15
C LYS A 289 -12.07 7.92 0.82
N GLN A 290 -12.24 9.02 1.56
CA GLN A 290 -11.18 9.63 2.36
C GLN A 290 -10.82 8.78 3.60
N GLY A 291 -9.58 8.83 4.03
CA GLY A 291 -9.09 8.14 5.22
C GLY A 291 -9.07 6.62 5.11
N LEU A 292 -9.14 6.10 3.88
CA LEU A 292 -9.00 4.69 3.59
C LEU A 292 -7.50 4.33 3.58
N ALA A 293 -7.13 3.28 4.31
CA ALA A 293 -5.77 2.77 4.30
C ALA A 293 -5.52 1.92 3.04
N LEU A 294 -4.44 2.24 2.34
CA LEU A 294 -3.97 1.55 1.14
C LEU A 294 -2.58 0.96 1.38
N ASP A 295 -2.23 -0.14 0.75
CA ASP A 295 -0.85 -0.59 0.63
C ASP A 295 -0.05 0.51 -0.09
N GLY A 296 1.09 0.90 0.45
CA GLY A 296 1.84 2.09 0.10
C GLY A 296 1.75 2.51 -1.36
N LYS A 297 1.59 3.80 -1.63
CA LYS A 297 1.35 4.34 -2.97
C LYS A 297 2.66 4.67 -3.67
N LEU A 298 2.94 4.03 -4.80
CA LEU A 298 4.00 4.43 -5.73
C LEU A 298 3.43 5.37 -6.79
N LYS A 299 4.28 6.26 -7.33
CA LYS A 299 3.85 7.33 -8.24
C LYS A 299 3.10 6.83 -9.50
N HIS A 300 3.43 5.63 -9.97
CA HIS A 300 2.85 4.99 -11.17
C HIS A 300 2.59 3.50 -10.94
N GLY A 301 2.46 3.07 -9.69
CA GLY A 301 2.23 1.67 -9.35
C GLY A 301 0.79 1.42 -8.94
N ASP A 302 0.33 0.21 -9.19
CA ASP A 302 -0.92 -0.29 -8.66
C ASP A 302 -0.86 -0.37 -7.14
N THR A 303 -1.98 -0.12 -6.49
CA THR A 303 -2.15 -0.28 -5.05
C THR A 303 -3.45 -1.01 -4.78
N ASN A 304 -3.55 -1.60 -3.59
CA ASN A 304 -4.75 -2.26 -3.09
C ASN A 304 -5.21 -1.60 -1.79
N LEU A 305 -6.36 -2.05 -1.28
CA LEU A 305 -6.70 -1.83 0.11
C LEU A 305 -5.53 -2.33 0.97
N ALA A 306 -5.21 -1.62 2.05
CA ALA A 306 -4.10 -2.04 2.91
C ALA A 306 -4.30 -3.47 3.43
N SER A 307 -3.24 -4.25 3.48
CA SER A 307 -3.27 -5.57 4.10
C SER A 307 -3.45 -5.46 5.61
N SER A 308 -4.03 -6.48 6.22
CA SER A 308 -4.16 -6.57 7.67
C SER A 308 -2.78 -6.57 8.33
N THR A 309 -2.62 -5.81 9.41
CA THR A 309 -1.37 -5.80 10.18
C THR A 309 -1.25 -7.08 10.99
N ILE A 310 -0.14 -7.82 10.81
CA ILE A 310 0.19 -8.98 11.63
C ILE A 310 0.94 -8.48 12.87
N LEU A 311 0.40 -8.79 14.05
CA LEU A 311 1.01 -8.48 15.32
C LEU A 311 1.69 -9.73 15.89
N GLN A 312 3.03 -9.73 15.92
CA GLN A 312 3.78 -10.81 16.57
C GLN A 312 3.78 -10.64 18.11
N PRO A 313 3.87 -11.74 18.88
CA PRO A 313 4.01 -11.67 20.33
C PRO A 313 5.23 -10.84 20.72
N GLY A 314 5.05 -9.89 21.65
CA GLY A 314 6.13 -9.02 22.14
C GLY A 314 6.44 -7.80 21.26
N MET A 315 5.76 -7.62 20.13
CA MET A 315 5.94 -6.45 19.28
C MET A 315 5.30 -5.20 19.92
N ASN A 316 6.05 -4.09 19.97
CA ASN A 316 5.51 -2.82 20.42
C ASN A 316 4.63 -2.20 19.30
N LYS A 317 3.33 -2.11 19.56
CA LYS A 317 2.34 -1.55 18.59
C LYS A 317 2.64 -0.09 18.22
N GLU A 318 3.17 0.70 19.14
CA GLU A 318 3.48 2.11 18.89
C GLU A 318 4.55 2.28 17.81
N LEU A 319 5.48 1.31 17.68
CA LEU A 319 6.51 1.35 16.65
C LEU A 319 5.96 1.08 15.25
N LEU A 320 4.75 0.52 15.14
CA LEU A 320 4.11 0.26 13.86
C LEU A 320 3.42 1.50 13.26
N GLY A 321 3.17 2.53 14.06
CA GLY A 321 2.58 3.81 13.63
C GLY A 321 1.12 3.71 13.20
N ILE A 322 0.77 2.81 12.30
CA ILE A 322 -0.58 2.57 11.79
C ILE A 322 -0.87 1.07 11.81
N LEU A 323 -2.00 0.68 12.40
CA LEU A 323 -2.52 -0.68 12.39
C LEU A 323 -3.76 -0.75 11.49
N VAL A 324 -3.84 -1.75 10.64
CA VAL A 324 -5.00 -2.01 9.77
C VAL A 324 -5.60 -3.35 10.11
N SER A 325 -6.91 -3.38 10.30
CA SER A 325 -7.68 -4.61 10.51
C SER A 325 -9.01 -4.53 9.77
N TYR A 326 -9.64 -5.68 9.59
CA TYR A 326 -10.93 -5.76 8.92
C TYR A 326 -11.91 -6.58 9.75
N LYS A 327 -13.20 -6.32 9.54
CA LYS A 327 -14.29 -7.16 10.04
C LYS A 327 -15.41 -7.28 9.03
N VAL A 328 -16.00 -8.46 8.98
CA VAL A 328 -17.26 -8.71 8.29
C VAL A 328 -18.39 -8.53 9.30
N ARG A 329 -19.42 -7.79 8.93
CA ARG A 329 -20.61 -7.62 9.74
C ARG A 329 -21.83 -8.17 9.00
N VAL A 330 -22.57 -9.05 9.64
CA VAL A 330 -23.82 -9.61 9.13
C VAL A 330 -24.96 -9.08 9.99
N ASN A 331 -25.87 -8.31 9.40
CA ASN A 331 -27.03 -7.73 10.08
C ASN A 331 -28.32 -8.22 9.45
N LEU A 332 -29.28 -8.59 10.28
CA LEU A 332 -30.62 -8.99 9.90
C LEU A 332 -31.57 -7.82 10.12
N MET A 333 -32.35 -7.46 9.10
CA MET A 333 -33.42 -6.49 9.22
C MET A 333 -34.74 -7.19 9.53
N VAL A 334 -35.12 -7.13 10.80
CA VAL A 334 -36.31 -7.81 11.33
C VAL A 334 -37.50 -6.86 11.25
N SER A 335 -38.66 -7.34 10.71
CA SER A 335 -39.89 -6.54 10.65
C SER A 335 -40.40 -6.20 12.04
N GLY A 336 -40.71 -4.90 12.26
CA GLY A 336 -41.47 -4.49 13.43
C GLY A 336 -42.92 -4.98 13.34
N GLY A 337 -43.49 -5.49 14.44
CA GLY A 337 -44.90 -5.83 14.49
C GLY A 337 -45.76 -4.61 14.80
N GLY A 338 -46.82 -4.35 14.03
CA GLY A 338 -47.82 -3.30 14.30
C GLY A 338 -47.74 -2.06 13.41
N PHE A 339 -48.75 -1.18 13.49
CA PHE A 339 -48.96 0.01 12.65
C PHE A 339 -47.81 1.05 12.73
N LEU A 340 -46.95 0.96 13.76
CA LEU A 340 -45.71 1.76 13.95
C LEU A 340 -44.43 0.92 13.75
N GLY A 341 -44.56 -0.35 13.35
CA GLY A 341 -43.47 -1.32 13.40
C GLY A 341 -42.39 -1.18 12.34
N ASP A 342 -42.63 -0.48 11.25
CA ASP A 342 -41.59 -0.19 10.24
C ASP A 342 -40.61 0.92 10.67
N LEU A 343 -40.97 1.69 11.73
CA LEU A 343 -40.11 2.72 12.32
C LEU A 343 -39.16 2.17 13.41
N ILE A 344 -39.36 0.94 13.88
CA ILE A 344 -38.52 0.30 14.90
C ILE A 344 -38.03 -1.05 14.36
N ALA A 345 -37.28 -1.00 13.27
CA ALA A 345 -36.51 -2.16 12.82
C ALA A 345 -35.39 -2.42 13.85
N SER A 346 -35.42 -3.56 14.53
CA SER A 346 -34.32 -3.95 15.41
C SER A 346 -33.28 -4.73 14.60
N ASP A 347 -32.09 -4.18 14.48
CA ASP A 347 -30.95 -4.86 13.87
C ASP A 347 -30.45 -5.96 14.81
N VAL A 348 -30.32 -7.16 14.28
CA VAL A 348 -29.64 -8.28 14.95
C VAL A 348 -28.42 -8.61 14.12
N GLY A 349 -27.24 -8.50 14.69
CA GLY A 349 -26.01 -8.66 13.94
C GLY A 349 -24.90 -9.37 14.70
N VAL A 350 -23.96 -9.91 13.94
CA VAL A 350 -22.70 -10.48 14.40
C VAL A 350 -21.54 -9.89 13.61
N GLU A 351 -20.37 -9.88 14.22
CA GLU A 351 -19.12 -9.43 13.61
C GLU A 351 -18.11 -10.58 13.58
N LEU A 352 -17.42 -10.74 12.47
CA LEU A 352 -16.34 -11.70 12.28
C LEU A 352 -15.03 -10.96 12.00
N PRO A 353 -13.93 -11.28 12.66
CA PRO A 353 -12.62 -10.75 12.25
C PRO A 353 -12.29 -11.25 10.85
N LEU A 354 -11.66 -10.40 10.06
CA LEU A 354 -11.23 -10.73 8.69
C LEU A 354 -9.76 -10.35 8.55
N MET A 355 -8.93 -11.29 8.12
CA MET A 355 -7.56 -11.04 7.71
C MET A 355 -7.51 -10.97 6.19
N LEU A 356 -7.20 -9.79 5.64
CA LEU A 356 -7.11 -9.53 4.20
C LEU A 356 -5.65 -9.28 3.83
N MET A 357 -5.08 -10.10 2.95
CA MET A 357 -3.66 -10.16 2.67
C MET A 357 -3.39 -10.32 1.17
N HIS A 358 -2.13 -10.14 0.77
CA HIS A 358 -1.67 -10.62 -0.53
C HIS A 358 -1.49 -12.14 -0.52
N PRO A 359 -1.80 -12.84 -1.63
CA PRO A 359 -1.49 -14.26 -1.74
C PRO A 359 0.04 -14.45 -1.79
N LYS A 360 0.52 -15.52 -1.18
CA LYS A 360 1.95 -15.89 -1.30
C LYS A 360 2.30 -15.98 -2.80
N PRO A 361 3.40 -15.34 -3.26
CA PRO A 361 3.82 -15.51 -4.65
C PRO A 361 3.99 -16.99 -4.95
N SER A 362 3.39 -17.46 -6.03
CA SER A 362 3.75 -18.78 -6.55
C SER A 362 5.26 -18.73 -6.78
N HIS A 363 6.02 -19.56 -6.08
CA HIS A 363 7.40 -19.81 -6.45
C HIS A 363 7.35 -20.45 -7.83
N VAL A 364 7.37 -19.65 -8.88
CA VAL A 364 7.93 -20.09 -10.13
C VAL A 364 9.40 -20.33 -9.77
N LEU A 365 9.73 -21.57 -9.47
CA LEU A 365 11.11 -22.03 -9.49
C LEU A 365 11.62 -21.66 -10.88
N LEU A 366 12.28 -20.51 -10.96
CA LEU A 366 13.19 -20.25 -12.05
C LEU A 366 14.34 -21.21 -11.83
N ASP A 367 14.14 -22.48 -12.21
CA ASP A 367 15.21 -23.36 -12.61
C ASP A 367 15.84 -22.69 -13.83
N VAL A 368 16.73 -21.75 -13.56
CA VAL A 368 17.58 -21.15 -14.56
C VAL A 368 18.59 -22.22 -14.94
N HIS A 369 18.25 -23.04 -15.92
CA HIS A 369 19.26 -23.76 -16.69
C HIS A 369 20.25 -22.72 -17.25
N PRO A 370 21.56 -22.88 -17.07
CA PRO A 370 22.57 -21.87 -17.41
C PRO A 370 22.89 -21.78 -18.91
N SER A 371 21.93 -22.02 -19.79
CA SER A 371 22.16 -22.01 -21.24
C SER A 371 20.97 -21.55 -22.04
N GLN A 372 20.55 -20.28 -21.83
CA GLN A 372 19.85 -19.52 -22.88
C GLN A 372 20.17 -18.04 -22.72
N GLU A 373 21.05 -17.54 -23.57
CA GLU A 373 21.29 -16.12 -23.81
C GLU A 373 20.01 -15.52 -24.41
N LEU A 374 19.30 -14.71 -23.61
CA LEU A 374 18.22 -13.86 -24.10
C LEU A 374 18.84 -12.60 -24.70
N PRO A 375 18.54 -12.26 -25.96
CA PRO A 375 19.05 -11.05 -26.58
C PRO A 375 18.33 -9.83 -25.99
N VAL A 376 18.95 -9.16 -25.04
CA VAL A 376 18.54 -7.80 -24.63
C VAL A 376 19.07 -6.83 -25.66
N SER A 377 18.27 -6.46 -26.66
CA SER A 377 18.67 -5.47 -27.65
C SER A 377 18.85 -4.12 -26.95
N LYS A 378 20.04 -3.54 -27.12
CA LYS A 378 20.37 -2.16 -26.66
C LYS A 378 19.33 -1.13 -27.13
N GLU A 379 18.67 -1.38 -28.24
CA GLU A 379 17.68 -0.50 -28.87
C GLU A 379 16.40 -0.31 -28.04
N ARG A 380 15.91 -1.33 -27.34
CA ARG A 380 14.67 -1.20 -26.55
C ARG A 380 14.78 -0.28 -25.33
N ILE A 381 15.95 -0.24 -24.71
CA ILE A 381 16.18 0.62 -23.52
C ILE A 381 16.27 2.09 -23.97
N TYR A 382 16.96 2.35 -25.07
CA TYR A 382 17.02 3.70 -25.66
C TYR A 382 15.66 4.18 -26.18
N GLU A 383 14.83 3.28 -26.69
CA GLU A 383 13.50 3.62 -27.19
C GLU A 383 12.51 4.00 -26.07
N ILE A 384 12.60 3.32 -24.91
CA ILE A 384 11.79 3.66 -23.74
C ILE A 384 12.27 4.98 -23.11
N GLU A 385 13.58 5.18 -22.97
CA GLU A 385 14.16 6.44 -22.48
C GLU A 385 13.86 7.61 -23.43
N ALA A 386 13.90 7.40 -24.73
CA ALA A 386 13.58 8.43 -25.73
C ALA A 386 12.09 8.79 -25.72
N LYS A 387 11.20 7.80 -25.62
CA LYS A 387 9.74 8.03 -25.53
C LYS A 387 9.35 8.75 -24.23
N GLU A 388 9.96 8.39 -23.12
CA GLU A 388 9.70 9.04 -21.81
C GLU A 388 10.27 10.46 -21.78
N PHE A 389 11.45 10.68 -22.34
CA PHE A 389 12.04 12.00 -22.50
C PHE A 389 11.20 12.90 -23.42
N GLN A 390 10.73 12.39 -24.54
CA GLN A 390 9.82 13.10 -25.45
C GLN A 390 8.48 13.45 -24.78
N ARG A 391 7.95 12.56 -23.96
CA ARG A 391 6.74 12.80 -23.17
C ARG A 391 6.96 13.92 -22.16
N LEU A 392 8.06 13.90 -21.42
CA LEU A 392 8.41 14.95 -20.43
C LEU A 392 8.64 16.30 -21.09
N LEU A 393 9.22 16.33 -22.29
CA LEU A 393 9.38 17.56 -23.09
C LEU A 393 8.02 18.13 -23.52
N ARG A 394 7.07 17.28 -23.96
CA ARG A 394 5.70 17.68 -24.31
C ARG A 394 4.94 18.24 -23.11
N GLU A 395 5.05 17.59 -21.95
CA GLU A 395 4.41 18.06 -20.69
C GLU A 395 5.01 19.41 -20.22
N LYS A 396 6.34 19.58 -20.34
CA LYS A 396 6.98 20.87 -20.02
C LYS A 396 6.55 21.98 -20.98
N LYS A 397 6.43 21.67 -22.27
CA LYS A 397 5.96 22.63 -23.27
C LYS A 397 4.52 23.04 -23.00
N LYS A 398 3.63 22.07 -22.74
CA LYS A 398 2.23 22.34 -22.39
C LYS A 398 2.08 23.22 -21.14
N LYS A 399 2.86 22.95 -20.07
CA LYS A 399 2.86 23.79 -18.87
C LYS A 399 3.43 25.19 -19.09
N LYS A 400 4.35 25.35 -20.05
CA LYS A 400 4.86 26.67 -20.44
C LYS A 400 3.80 27.46 -21.20
N ASP A 401 3.14 26.82 -22.18
CA ASP A 401 2.09 27.44 -22.98
C ASP A 401 0.88 27.85 -22.10
N GLU A 402 0.49 27.00 -21.11
CA GLU A 402 -0.57 27.32 -20.14
C GLU A 402 -0.17 28.52 -19.23
N ARG A 403 1.10 28.63 -18.83
CA ARG A 403 1.60 29.79 -18.08
C ARG A 403 1.61 31.07 -18.91
N GLU A 404 2.01 31.01 -20.17
CA GLU A 404 2.00 32.14 -21.07
C GLU A 404 0.57 32.62 -21.37
N GLN A 405 -0.39 31.71 -21.52
CA GLN A 405 -1.82 32.05 -21.65
C GLN A 405 -2.39 32.69 -20.40
N LEU A 406 -2.03 32.23 -19.20
CA LEU A 406 -2.44 32.85 -17.93
C LEU A 406 -1.86 34.25 -17.75
N ILE A 407 -0.63 34.48 -18.18
CA ILE A 407 0.02 35.82 -18.15
C ILE A 407 -0.70 36.77 -19.14
N LEU A 408 -1.01 36.30 -20.35
CA LEU A 408 -1.75 37.10 -21.32
C LEU A 408 -3.16 37.43 -20.88
N LEU A 409 -3.87 36.49 -20.26
CA LEU A 409 -5.19 36.74 -19.64
C LEU A 409 -5.15 37.78 -18.53
N ASN A 410 -4.14 37.72 -17.65
CA ASN A 410 -3.94 38.71 -16.58
C ASN A 410 -3.59 40.10 -17.12
N ILE A 411 -2.84 40.18 -18.21
CA ILE A 411 -2.53 41.44 -18.88
C ILE A 411 -3.81 42.03 -19.53
N CYS A 412 -4.62 41.23 -20.19
CA CYS A 412 -5.89 41.67 -20.76
C CYS A 412 -6.90 42.12 -19.71
N VAL A 413 -6.95 41.48 -18.54
CA VAL A 413 -7.83 41.90 -17.44
C VAL A 413 -7.35 43.21 -16.81
N SER A 414 -6.03 43.41 -16.70
CA SER A 414 -5.46 44.64 -16.15
C SER A 414 -5.61 45.83 -17.08
N SER A 415 -5.62 45.64 -18.41
CA SER A 415 -5.84 46.71 -19.39
C SER A 415 -7.29 47.17 -19.50
N ASN A 416 -8.25 46.31 -19.17
CA ASN A 416 -9.70 46.66 -19.16
C ASN A 416 -10.13 47.39 -17.87
N LEU A 417 -9.27 47.49 -16.85
CA LEU A 417 -9.56 48.24 -15.60
C LEU A 417 -8.97 49.66 -15.61
N LEU A 418 -8.29 50.09 -16.65
CA LEU A 418 -7.68 51.40 -16.78
C LEU A 418 -8.33 52.27 -17.88
N GLY A 419 -9.45 51.89 -18.42
CA GLY A 419 -10.14 52.58 -19.49
C GLY A 419 -11.59 52.93 -19.19
N THR A 420 -11.82 53.96 -18.37
CA THR A 420 -13.00 54.83 -18.49
C THR A 420 -12.69 56.22 -17.89
N PRO A 421 -13.02 57.29 -18.61
CA PRO A 421 -12.78 58.68 -18.19
C PRO A 421 -13.62 59.11 -16.99
#